data_11b4ab7e9546d5854b51665c211871c0
#
_entry.id   11b4ab7e9546d5854b51665c211871c0
#
_cell.length_a   1.000
_cell.length_b   1.000
_cell.length_c   1.000
_cell.angle_alpha   90.00
_cell.angle_beta   90.00
_cell.angle_gamma   90.00
#
_symmetry.space_group_name_H-M   'P 1'
#
loop_
_entity.id
_entity.type
_entity.pdbx_description
1 polymer ?
#
loop_
_entity_poly.entity_id
_entity_poly.type
_entity_poly.pdbx_seq_one_letter_code
_entity_poly.pdbx_strand_id
1 'polypeptide(L)'
;MDIHNKPINERTDWLLDLARRHSAAYCSPESFLARKRYLAEHPTAIVVLKCMDGRINIPVATNTPPGIIQPIRNLGGMFNLGWPHLGEVLAHYVHERVSTGRRVLMLITYHFSKGDKHRGCAGFCYDTEAAIAHTYAIKKQVEFTFGSGHGTVYPIVCGFETDEDALILHGTNGEVLDASRLNQKDGETLGLRLEALFPDMPNQIRQDLLPLLLGNIDHIAEVKSAARALDIEHREWMICVGRGFDFLHMPNLALIIGPYSPDLADPIRKAAGIIENNMLAGRIPDDGFLLLASVPYVEIGVDRSRAELKSRFLSQFAAEVIRTEFPALANKMFMHTTVLNWHSRILEMLTPD
;
A
#
# COMPACT_ATOMS: atom_id res chain seq x y z
N MET A 1 14.77 -15.52 11.38
CA MET A 1 13.96 -15.64 12.62
C MET A 1 12.53 -15.30 12.24
N ASP A 2 11.60 -16.24 12.44
CA ASP A 2 10.18 -16.01 12.11
C ASP A 2 9.54 -15.12 13.19
N ILE A 3 9.38 -13.85 12.91
CA ILE A 3 8.83 -12.86 13.84
C ILE A 3 7.36 -13.14 14.19
N HIS A 4 6.61 -13.75 13.29
CA HIS A 4 5.18 -14.00 13.48
C HIS A 4 4.89 -14.96 14.65
N ASN A 5 5.84 -15.84 14.99
CA ASN A 5 5.72 -16.82 16.08
C ASN A 5 6.28 -16.34 17.44
N LYS A 6 6.75 -15.07 17.49
CA LYS A 6 7.27 -14.50 18.73
C LYS A 6 6.15 -13.97 19.63
N PRO A 7 6.36 -13.89 20.95
CA PRO A 7 5.44 -13.22 21.87
C PRO A 7 5.17 -11.77 21.44
N ILE A 8 3.97 -11.26 21.75
CA ILE A 8 3.53 -9.93 21.29
C ILE A 8 4.50 -8.80 21.70
N ASN A 9 5.09 -8.86 22.88
CA ASN A 9 6.05 -7.87 23.33
C ASN A 9 7.32 -7.89 22.45
N GLU A 10 7.86 -9.07 22.13
CA GLU A 10 9.02 -9.20 21.25
C GLU A 10 8.69 -8.72 19.82
N ARG A 11 7.46 -9.02 19.33
CA ARG A 11 6.99 -8.52 18.02
C ARG A 11 6.92 -6.99 17.99
N THR A 12 6.43 -6.38 19.07
CA THR A 12 6.30 -4.93 19.21
C THR A 12 7.67 -4.25 19.27
N ASP A 13 8.59 -4.77 20.09
CA ASP A 13 9.96 -4.25 20.20
C ASP A 13 10.70 -4.35 18.85
N TRP A 14 10.57 -5.49 18.19
CA TRP A 14 11.12 -5.71 16.86
C TRP A 14 10.56 -4.71 15.82
N LEU A 15 9.25 -4.40 15.89
CA LEU A 15 8.60 -3.42 15.01
C LEU A 15 9.16 -2.02 15.21
N LEU A 16 9.32 -1.58 16.46
CA LEU A 16 9.88 -0.27 16.76
C LEU A 16 11.35 -0.17 16.31
N ASP A 17 12.10 -1.27 16.40
CA ASP A 17 13.45 -1.35 15.85
C ASP A 17 13.45 -1.30 14.31
N LEU A 18 12.51 -2.00 13.66
CA LEU A 18 12.32 -1.94 12.21
C LEU A 18 12.04 -0.50 11.75
N ALA A 19 11.16 0.24 12.45
CA ALA A 19 10.86 1.63 12.14
C ALA A 19 12.10 2.53 12.29
N ARG A 20 12.90 2.33 13.36
CA ARG A 20 14.16 3.08 13.55
C ARG A 20 15.19 2.81 12.44
N ARG A 21 15.37 1.53 12.09
CA ARG A 21 16.28 1.14 11.00
C ARG A 21 15.83 1.70 9.65
N HIS A 22 14.52 1.66 9.38
CA HIS A 22 13.96 2.26 8.17
C HIS A 22 14.22 3.76 8.11
N SER A 23 13.97 4.49 9.21
CA SER A 23 14.26 5.93 9.29
C SER A 23 15.73 6.22 9.02
N ALA A 24 16.66 5.50 9.66
CA ALA A 24 18.10 5.66 9.46
C ALA A 24 18.49 5.39 8.00
N ALA A 25 18.00 4.30 7.42
CA ALA A 25 18.25 3.96 6.01
C ALA A 25 17.65 5.00 5.06
N TYR A 26 16.42 5.48 5.32
CA TYR A 26 15.76 6.49 4.50
C TYR A 26 16.53 7.83 4.50
N CYS A 27 17.11 8.22 5.64
CA CYS A 27 17.86 9.46 5.79
C CYS A 27 19.33 9.35 5.37
N SER A 28 19.81 8.15 5.03
CA SER A 28 21.20 8.01 4.60
C SER A 28 21.49 8.84 3.33
N PRO A 29 22.72 9.35 3.18
CA PRO A 29 23.13 10.09 1.97
C PRO A 29 22.88 9.30 0.69
N GLU A 30 23.16 8.00 0.71
CA GLU A 30 23.01 7.09 -0.43
C GLU A 30 21.53 6.99 -0.85
N SER A 31 20.63 6.75 0.11
CA SER A 31 19.19 6.66 -0.17
C SER A 31 18.59 8.00 -0.61
N PHE A 32 19.08 9.11 -0.03
CA PHE A 32 18.68 10.44 -0.46
C PHE A 32 19.09 10.71 -1.91
N LEU A 33 20.35 10.42 -2.27
CA LEU A 33 20.86 10.60 -3.63
C LEU A 33 20.15 9.66 -4.60
N ALA A 34 19.91 8.40 -4.23
CA ALA A 34 19.18 7.45 -5.07
C ALA A 34 17.75 7.96 -5.41
N ARG A 35 17.02 8.49 -4.43
CA ARG A 35 15.71 9.11 -4.69
C ARG A 35 15.80 10.34 -5.58
N LYS A 36 16.79 11.22 -5.35
CA LYS A 36 16.98 12.42 -6.17
C LYS A 36 17.31 12.07 -7.61
N ARG A 37 18.17 11.09 -7.80
CA ARG A 37 18.53 10.58 -9.13
C ARG A 37 17.31 9.96 -9.82
N TYR A 38 16.58 9.08 -9.12
CA TYR A 38 15.37 8.47 -9.65
C TYR A 38 14.34 9.52 -10.10
N LEU A 39 14.09 10.55 -9.28
CA LEU A 39 13.14 11.63 -9.62
C LEU A 39 13.62 12.54 -10.76
N ALA A 40 14.92 12.66 -10.97
CA ALA A 40 15.49 13.41 -12.09
C ALA A 40 15.36 12.64 -13.41
N GLU A 41 15.56 11.32 -13.37
CA GLU A 41 15.43 10.43 -14.52
C GLU A 41 13.95 10.09 -14.83
N HIS A 42 13.11 10.00 -13.78
CA HIS A 42 11.70 9.58 -13.84
C HIS A 42 10.81 10.60 -13.12
N PRO A 43 10.48 11.73 -13.75
CA PRO A 43 9.77 12.82 -13.10
C PRO A 43 8.28 12.55 -12.84
N THR A 44 7.67 11.51 -13.44
CA THR A 44 6.27 11.17 -13.19
C THR A 44 6.04 10.82 -11.73
N ALA A 45 5.06 11.45 -11.09
CA ALA A 45 4.64 11.09 -9.74
C ALA A 45 3.77 9.84 -9.78
N ILE A 46 4.00 8.92 -8.85
CA ILE A 46 3.30 7.63 -8.84
C ILE A 46 2.43 7.54 -7.58
N VAL A 47 1.13 7.35 -7.77
CA VAL A 47 0.18 7.05 -6.69
C VAL A 47 -0.47 5.70 -6.95
N VAL A 48 -0.65 4.93 -5.89
CA VAL A 48 -1.25 3.59 -5.97
C VAL A 48 -2.45 3.52 -5.05
N LEU A 49 -3.63 3.27 -5.63
CA LEU A 49 -4.84 2.92 -4.89
C LEU A 49 -4.86 1.41 -4.72
N LYS A 50 -4.80 0.91 -3.47
CA LYS A 50 -4.66 -0.53 -3.21
C LYS A 50 -5.35 -1.02 -1.95
N CYS A 51 -5.47 -2.34 -1.84
CA CYS A 51 -6.02 -2.99 -0.66
C CYS A 51 -5.22 -2.68 0.61
N MET A 52 -5.89 -2.79 1.76
CA MET A 52 -5.27 -2.74 3.10
C MET A 52 -4.33 -3.91 3.37
N ASP A 53 -4.39 -4.96 2.58
CA ASP A 53 -3.57 -6.17 2.68
C ASP A 53 -2.07 -5.83 2.65
N GLY A 54 -1.34 -6.23 3.69
CA GLY A 54 0.09 -5.95 3.83
C GLY A 54 0.99 -6.69 2.83
N ARG A 55 0.49 -7.77 2.21
CA ARG A 55 1.22 -8.51 1.17
C ARG A 55 1.41 -7.69 -0.10
N ILE A 56 0.53 -6.72 -0.34
CA ILE A 56 0.62 -5.85 -1.52
C ILE A 56 1.61 -4.74 -1.24
N ASN A 57 2.85 -4.90 -1.66
CA ASN A 57 3.90 -3.90 -1.49
C ASN A 57 4.53 -3.53 -2.84
N ILE A 58 3.87 -2.65 -3.58
CA ILE A 58 4.30 -2.23 -4.92
C ILE A 58 5.75 -1.69 -4.93
N PRO A 59 6.19 -0.82 -3.99
CA PRO A 59 7.58 -0.38 -3.97
C PRO A 59 8.60 -1.53 -3.88
N VAL A 60 8.34 -2.53 -3.07
CA VAL A 60 9.21 -3.73 -2.96
C VAL A 60 9.12 -4.55 -4.24
N ALA A 61 7.90 -4.87 -4.69
CA ALA A 61 7.68 -5.67 -5.88
C ALA A 61 8.24 -5.05 -7.18
N THR A 62 8.52 -3.76 -7.18
CA THR A 62 9.08 -3.04 -8.34
C THR A 62 10.52 -2.56 -8.14
N ASN A 63 11.18 -2.97 -7.05
CA ASN A 63 12.51 -2.50 -6.68
C ASN A 63 12.64 -0.95 -6.68
N THR A 64 11.51 -0.25 -6.39
CA THR A 64 11.47 1.22 -6.40
C THR A 64 12.00 1.78 -5.08
N PRO A 65 12.86 2.81 -5.11
CA PRO A 65 13.36 3.41 -3.88
C PRO A 65 12.23 3.88 -2.94
N PRO A 66 12.36 3.67 -1.61
CA PRO A 66 11.35 4.09 -0.64
C PRO A 66 11.03 5.58 -0.74
N GLY A 67 9.73 5.92 -0.73
CA GLY A 67 9.25 7.30 -0.79
C GLY A 67 8.98 7.84 -2.21
N ILE A 68 9.22 7.05 -3.26
CA ILE A 68 8.85 7.41 -4.65
C ILE A 68 7.36 7.19 -4.89
N ILE A 69 6.85 6.02 -4.52
CA ILE A 69 5.45 5.64 -4.72
C ILE A 69 4.62 6.05 -3.50
N GLN A 70 3.51 6.76 -3.73
CA GLN A 70 2.55 7.15 -2.70
C GLN A 70 1.41 6.12 -2.63
N PRO A 71 1.34 5.27 -1.58
CA PRO A 71 0.23 4.34 -1.42
C PRO A 71 -0.97 5.01 -0.75
N ILE A 72 -2.17 4.68 -1.25
CA ILE A 72 -3.46 4.97 -0.64
C ILE A 72 -4.16 3.63 -0.46
N ARG A 73 -4.51 3.28 0.78
CA ARG A 73 -4.99 1.93 1.13
C ARG A 73 -6.39 1.97 1.72
N ASN A 74 -7.22 1.03 1.32
CA ASN A 74 -8.53 0.77 1.92
C ASN A 74 -8.91 -0.71 1.75
N LEU A 75 -9.91 -1.18 2.48
CA LEU A 75 -10.47 -2.52 2.33
C LEU A 75 -10.79 -2.83 0.86
N GLY A 76 -10.27 -3.95 0.35
CA GLY A 76 -10.48 -4.38 -1.03
C GLY A 76 -9.88 -3.47 -2.10
N GLY A 77 -9.18 -2.38 -1.75
CA GLY A 77 -8.88 -1.33 -2.71
C GLY A 77 -10.15 -0.60 -3.18
N MET A 78 -11.23 -0.69 -2.39
CA MET A 78 -12.48 0.01 -2.67
C MET A 78 -12.34 1.49 -2.38
N PHE A 79 -12.57 2.30 -3.40
CA PHE A 79 -12.53 3.74 -3.33
C PHE A 79 -13.68 4.35 -4.11
N ASN A 80 -14.06 5.57 -3.73
CA ASN A 80 -14.96 6.42 -4.49
C ASN A 80 -14.45 7.86 -4.40
N LEU A 81 -14.14 8.49 -5.54
CA LEU A 81 -13.60 9.84 -5.56
C LEU A 81 -14.63 10.89 -5.07
N GLY A 82 -15.90 10.51 -4.98
CA GLY A 82 -16.95 11.31 -4.35
C GLY A 82 -16.88 11.32 -2.81
N TRP A 83 -16.07 10.49 -2.18
CA TRP A 83 -15.85 10.59 -0.73
C TRP A 83 -15.09 11.87 -0.41
N PRO A 84 -15.60 12.74 0.47
CA PRO A 84 -15.03 14.08 0.65
C PRO A 84 -13.54 14.05 0.96
N HIS A 85 -13.12 13.25 1.93
CA HIS A 85 -11.72 13.21 2.34
C HIS A 85 -10.79 12.60 1.27
N LEU A 86 -11.20 11.54 0.59
CA LEU A 86 -10.41 10.95 -0.49
C LEU A 86 -10.28 11.91 -1.67
N GLY A 87 -11.39 12.52 -2.09
CA GLY A 87 -11.40 13.48 -3.20
C GLY A 87 -10.45 14.64 -2.95
N GLU A 88 -10.51 15.24 -1.74
CA GLU A 88 -9.59 16.32 -1.33
C GLU A 88 -8.12 15.88 -1.33
N VAL A 89 -7.81 14.71 -0.76
CA VAL A 89 -6.43 14.19 -0.69
C VAL A 89 -5.87 13.95 -2.09
N LEU A 90 -6.65 13.35 -2.98
CA LEU A 90 -6.21 13.11 -4.36
C LEU A 90 -6.09 14.40 -5.15
N ALA A 91 -7.07 15.31 -5.05
CA ALA A 91 -7.02 16.59 -5.74
C ALA A 91 -5.81 17.42 -5.29
N HIS A 92 -5.55 17.48 -3.98
CA HIS A 92 -4.38 18.17 -3.43
C HIS A 92 -3.06 17.54 -3.91
N TYR A 93 -2.95 16.21 -3.86
CA TYR A 93 -1.77 15.50 -4.33
C TYR A 93 -1.49 15.77 -5.82
N VAL A 94 -2.51 15.66 -6.66
CA VAL A 94 -2.38 15.92 -8.09
C VAL A 94 -2.01 17.38 -8.35
N HIS A 95 -2.70 18.32 -7.71
CA HIS A 95 -2.41 19.75 -7.86
C HIS A 95 -0.95 20.08 -7.49
N GLU A 96 -0.47 19.59 -6.35
CA GLU A 96 0.93 19.81 -5.90
C GLU A 96 1.95 19.28 -6.93
N ARG A 97 1.68 18.12 -7.53
CA ARG A 97 2.60 17.55 -8.53
C ARG A 97 2.54 18.29 -9.87
N VAL A 98 1.35 18.61 -10.32
CA VAL A 98 1.13 19.34 -11.59
C VAL A 98 1.67 20.77 -11.51
N SER A 99 1.55 21.44 -10.38
CA SER A 99 2.12 22.79 -10.17
C SER A 99 3.65 22.84 -10.27
N THR A 100 4.31 21.70 -10.08
CA THR A 100 5.77 21.53 -10.29
C THR A 100 6.12 20.99 -11.68
N GLY A 101 5.17 20.97 -12.63
CA GLY A 101 5.38 20.51 -14.00
C GLY A 101 5.40 18.99 -14.17
N ARG A 102 5.02 18.22 -13.13
CA ARG A 102 5.00 16.74 -13.15
C ARG A 102 3.64 16.22 -13.57
N ARG A 103 3.61 15.07 -14.23
CA ARG A 103 2.40 14.28 -14.44
C ARG A 103 2.25 13.23 -13.34
N VAL A 104 1.05 12.67 -13.22
CA VAL A 104 0.74 11.63 -12.24
C VAL A 104 0.34 10.35 -12.97
N LEU A 105 1.04 9.26 -12.66
CA LEU A 105 0.62 7.90 -12.97
C LEU A 105 -0.16 7.36 -11.77
N MET A 106 -1.41 6.96 -12.00
CA MET A 106 -2.26 6.40 -10.95
C MET A 106 -2.51 4.91 -11.22
N LEU A 107 -1.89 4.06 -10.43
CA LEU A 107 -2.14 2.62 -10.45
C LEU A 107 -3.34 2.31 -9.56
N ILE A 108 -4.42 1.83 -10.16
CA ILE A 108 -5.64 1.41 -9.45
C ILE A 108 -5.59 -0.11 -9.38
N THR A 109 -5.40 -0.66 -8.16
CA THR A 109 -5.05 -2.06 -8.03
C THR A 109 -6.17 -2.92 -7.48
N TYR A 110 -6.31 -4.11 -8.05
CA TYR A 110 -6.96 -5.27 -7.43
C TYR A 110 -5.88 -6.33 -7.14
N HIS A 111 -6.21 -7.33 -6.30
CA HIS A 111 -5.26 -8.43 -6.06
C HIS A 111 -5.97 -9.78 -6.01
N PHE A 112 -5.21 -10.82 -6.33
CA PHE A 112 -5.67 -12.20 -6.31
C PHE A 112 -4.48 -13.16 -6.15
N SER A 113 -4.76 -14.41 -5.85
CA SER A 113 -3.76 -15.49 -5.84
C SER A 113 -4.10 -16.51 -6.92
N LYS A 114 -3.08 -16.97 -7.65
CA LYS A 114 -3.23 -18.07 -8.63
C LYS A 114 -3.32 -19.43 -7.94
N GLY A 115 -2.65 -19.59 -6.80
CA GLY A 115 -2.57 -20.87 -6.09
C GLY A 115 -3.80 -21.21 -5.27
N ASP A 116 -4.39 -20.21 -4.60
CA ASP A 116 -5.62 -20.39 -3.80
C ASP A 116 -6.44 -19.11 -3.79
N LYS A 117 -7.67 -19.17 -4.30
CA LYS A 117 -8.58 -18.03 -4.33
C LYS A 117 -8.82 -17.39 -2.95
N HIS A 118 -8.76 -18.19 -1.86
CA HIS A 118 -8.93 -17.68 -0.48
C HIS A 118 -7.76 -16.85 0.03
N ARG A 119 -6.65 -16.79 -0.70
CA ARG A 119 -5.56 -15.84 -0.51
C ARG A 119 -5.75 -14.53 -1.28
N GLY A 120 -6.83 -14.45 -2.09
CA GLY A 120 -7.22 -13.25 -2.81
C GLY A 120 -7.85 -12.19 -1.91
N CYS A 121 -8.58 -11.27 -2.53
CA CYS A 121 -9.16 -10.11 -1.83
C CYS A 121 -10.39 -10.46 -0.98
N ALA A 122 -10.24 -10.48 0.33
CA ALA A 122 -11.34 -10.69 1.27
C ALA A 122 -12.40 -9.57 1.22
N GLY A 123 -12.06 -8.38 0.75
CA GLY A 123 -12.99 -7.27 0.56
C GLY A 123 -14.06 -7.54 -0.49
N PHE A 124 -13.71 -8.34 -1.51
CA PHE A 124 -14.62 -8.80 -2.55
C PHE A 124 -15.05 -10.27 -2.38
N CYS A 125 -14.99 -10.82 -1.16
CA CYS A 125 -15.31 -12.23 -0.91
C CYS A 125 -14.56 -13.19 -1.87
N TYR A 126 -13.32 -12.82 -2.21
CA TYR A 126 -12.43 -13.55 -3.12
C TYR A 126 -12.90 -13.61 -4.59
N ASP A 127 -13.85 -12.75 -4.96
CA ASP A 127 -14.30 -12.59 -6.34
C ASP A 127 -13.37 -11.61 -7.09
N THR A 128 -12.50 -12.16 -7.91
CA THR A 128 -11.51 -11.38 -8.68
C THR A 128 -12.18 -10.54 -9.78
N GLU A 129 -13.25 -11.03 -10.39
CA GLU A 129 -13.95 -10.31 -11.47
C GLU A 129 -14.68 -9.08 -10.91
N ALA A 130 -15.33 -9.22 -9.75
CA ALA A 130 -15.92 -8.08 -9.04
C ALA A 130 -14.85 -7.04 -8.65
N ALA A 131 -13.67 -7.47 -8.20
CA ALA A 131 -12.56 -6.58 -7.89
C ALA A 131 -12.04 -5.83 -9.14
N ILE A 132 -11.91 -6.52 -10.28
CA ILE A 132 -11.52 -5.93 -11.56
C ILE A 132 -12.58 -4.90 -12.02
N ALA A 133 -13.85 -5.28 -12.01
CA ALA A 133 -14.95 -4.38 -12.39
C ALA A 133 -14.95 -3.10 -11.55
N HIS A 134 -14.70 -3.23 -10.25
CA HIS A 134 -14.59 -2.08 -9.35
C HIS A 134 -13.40 -1.18 -9.70
N THR A 135 -12.22 -1.73 -10.00
CA THR A 135 -11.05 -0.94 -10.40
C THR A 135 -11.29 -0.17 -11.70
N TYR A 136 -12.01 -0.74 -12.66
CA TYR A 136 -12.44 -0.02 -13.85
C TYR A 136 -13.45 1.11 -13.54
N ALA A 137 -14.34 0.91 -12.57
CA ALA A 137 -15.26 1.96 -12.13
C ALA A 137 -14.49 3.13 -11.48
N ILE A 138 -13.46 2.85 -10.68
CA ILE A 138 -12.57 3.89 -10.13
C ILE A 138 -11.81 4.61 -11.26
N LYS A 139 -11.28 3.87 -12.25
CA LYS A 139 -10.60 4.48 -13.40
C LYS A 139 -11.49 5.51 -14.08
N LYS A 140 -12.76 5.19 -14.34
CA LYS A 140 -13.73 6.14 -14.94
C LYS A 140 -13.94 7.37 -14.06
N GLN A 141 -13.99 7.21 -12.72
CA GLN A 141 -14.09 8.35 -11.81
C GLN A 141 -12.85 9.25 -11.87
N VAL A 142 -11.64 8.66 -11.97
CA VAL A 142 -10.38 9.41 -12.12
C VAL A 142 -10.39 10.19 -13.45
N GLU A 143 -10.78 9.55 -14.56
CA GLU A 143 -10.89 10.18 -15.87
C GLU A 143 -11.94 11.30 -15.89
N PHE A 144 -13.06 11.11 -15.21
CA PHE A 144 -14.08 12.14 -15.03
C PHE A 144 -13.56 13.35 -14.23
N THR A 145 -12.81 13.08 -13.15
CA THR A 145 -12.34 14.12 -12.23
C THR A 145 -11.15 14.92 -12.79
N PHE A 146 -10.19 14.24 -13.41
CA PHE A 146 -8.92 14.85 -13.87
C PHE A 146 -8.82 15.01 -15.39
N GLY A 147 -9.83 14.60 -16.11
CA GLY A 147 -9.93 14.72 -17.57
C GLY A 147 -9.47 13.45 -18.31
N SER A 148 -10.29 13.03 -19.28
CA SER A 148 -10.04 11.86 -20.13
C SER A 148 -8.95 12.07 -21.19
N GLY A 149 -8.47 13.31 -21.36
CA GLY A 149 -7.34 13.63 -22.25
C GLY A 149 -5.98 13.33 -21.65
N HIS A 150 -5.93 12.81 -20.41
CA HIS A 150 -4.74 12.33 -19.72
C HIS A 150 -3.57 13.35 -19.64
N GLY A 151 -3.88 14.64 -19.70
CA GLY A 151 -2.86 15.70 -19.67
C GLY A 151 -2.12 15.81 -18.33
N THR A 152 -2.79 15.50 -17.22
CA THR A 152 -2.27 15.62 -15.86
C THR A 152 -2.15 14.28 -15.14
N VAL A 153 -3.17 13.42 -15.24
CA VAL A 153 -3.24 12.10 -14.58
C VAL A 153 -3.46 11.02 -15.64
N TYR A 154 -2.71 9.95 -15.57
CA TYR A 154 -2.92 8.74 -16.36
C TYR A 154 -3.29 7.56 -15.44
N PRO A 155 -4.55 7.12 -15.43
CA PRO A 155 -4.98 5.99 -14.61
C PRO A 155 -4.79 4.65 -15.35
N ILE A 156 -4.20 3.66 -14.66
CA ILE A 156 -4.07 2.28 -15.14
C ILE A 156 -4.76 1.34 -14.17
N VAL A 157 -5.56 0.41 -14.69
CA VAL A 157 -6.00 -0.77 -13.94
C VAL A 157 -4.85 -1.76 -13.87
N CYS A 158 -4.48 -2.15 -12.64
CA CYS A 158 -3.33 -2.99 -12.38
C CYS A 158 -3.69 -4.12 -11.42
N GLY A 159 -3.55 -5.37 -11.85
CA GLY A 159 -3.61 -6.53 -10.97
C GLY A 159 -2.32 -6.71 -10.19
N PHE A 160 -2.42 -7.23 -8.97
CA PHE A 160 -1.32 -7.72 -8.18
C PHE A 160 -1.56 -9.18 -7.83
N GLU A 161 -0.77 -10.06 -8.41
CA GLU A 161 -0.81 -11.48 -8.13
C GLU A 161 0.09 -11.77 -6.91
N THR A 162 -0.51 -12.26 -5.81
CA THR A 162 0.13 -12.31 -4.49
C THR A 162 1.10 -13.46 -4.27
N ASP A 163 1.08 -14.50 -5.11
CA ASP A 163 1.98 -15.65 -4.93
C ASP A 163 3.39 -15.35 -5.49
N GLU A 164 3.47 -14.54 -6.54
CA GLU A 164 4.72 -14.16 -7.20
C GLU A 164 5.02 -12.65 -7.09
N ASP A 165 4.18 -11.86 -6.47
CA ASP A 165 4.20 -10.38 -6.42
C ASP A 165 4.19 -9.73 -7.81
N ALA A 166 3.46 -10.37 -8.76
CA ALA A 166 3.48 -9.98 -10.15
C ALA A 166 2.47 -8.87 -10.48
N LEU A 167 2.90 -7.87 -11.24
CA LEU A 167 2.03 -6.84 -11.81
C LEU A 167 1.35 -7.33 -13.09
N ILE A 168 0.07 -6.99 -13.20
CA ILE A 168 -0.77 -7.30 -14.37
C ILE A 168 -1.39 -6.01 -14.87
N LEU A 169 -0.90 -5.48 -15.99
CA LEU A 169 -1.38 -4.23 -16.57
C LEU A 169 -2.49 -4.48 -17.57
N HIS A 170 -3.59 -3.76 -17.42
CA HIS A 170 -4.70 -3.79 -18.37
C HIS A 170 -4.57 -2.64 -19.35
N GLY A 171 -4.36 -2.97 -20.63
CA GLY A 171 -4.25 -2.02 -21.73
C GLY A 171 -5.58 -1.40 -22.13
N THR A 172 -5.50 -0.34 -22.93
CA THR A 172 -6.67 0.39 -23.46
C THR A 172 -7.44 -0.40 -24.51
N ASN A 173 -6.78 -1.35 -25.18
CA ASN A 173 -7.34 -2.21 -26.24
C ASN A 173 -7.93 -3.54 -25.71
N GLY A 174 -7.99 -3.73 -24.38
CA GLY A 174 -8.45 -4.97 -23.74
C GLY A 174 -7.37 -6.05 -23.61
N GLU A 175 -6.15 -5.79 -24.11
CA GLU A 175 -5.02 -6.69 -23.86
C GLU A 175 -4.51 -6.54 -22.43
N VAL A 176 -3.88 -7.62 -21.94
CA VAL A 176 -3.31 -7.69 -20.58
C VAL A 176 -1.85 -8.10 -20.67
N LEU A 177 -0.98 -7.34 -20.00
CA LEU A 177 0.42 -7.68 -19.83
C LEU A 177 0.61 -8.25 -18.42
N ASP A 178 0.90 -9.55 -18.34
CA ASP A 178 1.19 -10.27 -17.10
C ASP A 178 2.71 -10.38 -16.92
N ALA A 179 3.26 -9.65 -15.95
CA ALA A 179 4.70 -9.63 -15.69
C ALA A 179 5.25 -11.00 -15.27
N SER A 180 4.44 -11.89 -14.68
CA SER A 180 4.88 -13.25 -14.32
C SER A 180 5.25 -14.14 -15.51
N ARG A 181 4.79 -13.76 -16.71
CA ARG A 181 5.07 -14.45 -17.97
C ARG A 181 6.29 -13.86 -18.71
N LEU A 182 6.90 -12.83 -18.14
CA LEU A 182 8.06 -12.16 -18.72
C LEU A 182 9.35 -12.62 -18.03
N ASN A 183 10.45 -12.42 -18.73
CA ASN A 183 11.80 -12.65 -18.23
C ASN A 183 12.72 -11.49 -18.64
N GLN A 184 13.95 -11.46 -18.16
CA GLN A 184 14.88 -10.36 -18.41
C GLN A 184 15.13 -10.08 -19.91
N LYS A 185 15.05 -11.08 -20.80
CA LYS A 185 15.21 -10.90 -22.24
C LYS A 185 14.05 -10.12 -22.87
N ASP A 186 12.85 -10.22 -22.28
CA ASP A 186 11.68 -9.47 -22.72
C ASP A 186 11.83 -7.95 -22.45
N GLY A 187 12.75 -7.56 -21.57
CA GLY A 187 13.02 -6.16 -21.22
C GLY A 187 13.39 -5.29 -22.43
N GLU A 188 14.10 -5.84 -23.41
CA GLU A 188 14.50 -5.11 -24.64
C GLU A 188 13.29 -4.68 -25.49
N THR A 189 12.20 -5.44 -25.47
CA THR A 189 10.99 -5.18 -26.26
C THR A 189 9.86 -4.58 -25.44
N LEU A 190 10.04 -4.49 -24.11
CA LEU A 190 8.99 -4.08 -23.19
C LEU A 190 8.47 -2.66 -23.47
N GLY A 191 9.35 -1.74 -23.88
CA GLY A 191 8.97 -0.39 -24.28
C GLY A 191 7.98 -0.37 -25.44
N LEU A 192 8.22 -1.19 -26.48
CA LEU A 192 7.33 -1.33 -27.64
C LEU A 192 6.00 -1.98 -27.24
N ARG A 193 6.03 -2.96 -26.36
CA ARG A 193 4.80 -3.60 -25.82
C ARG A 193 3.95 -2.62 -25.04
N LEU A 194 4.58 -1.76 -24.22
CA LEU A 194 3.87 -0.68 -23.51
C LEU A 194 3.26 0.36 -24.47
N GLU A 195 3.94 0.65 -25.56
CA GLU A 195 3.41 1.55 -26.59
C GLU A 195 2.15 0.96 -27.28
N ALA A 196 2.17 -0.33 -27.59
CA ALA A 196 1.02 -1.03 -28.14
C ALA A 196 -0.13 -1.15 -27.11
N LEU A 197 0.20 -1.38 -25.84
CA LEU A 197 -0.77 -1.56 -24.76
C LEU A 197 -1.45 -0.24 -24.37
N PHE A 198 -0.72 0.88 -24.43
CA PHE A 198 -1.15 2.23 -24.03
C PHE A 198 -0.78 3.28 -25.11
N PRO A 199 -1.41 3.24 -26.30
CA PRO A 199 -1.05 4.13 -27.40
C PRO A 199 -1.32 5.61 -27.14
N ASP A 200 -2.26 5.90 -26.22
CA ASP A 200 -2.65 7.26 -25.80
C ASP A 200 -1.83 7.77 -24.58
N MET A 201 -0.96 6.93 -24.02
CA MET A 201 -0.16 7.32 -22.86
C MET A 201 0.93 8.32 -23.26
N PRO A 202 1.06 9.45 -22.53
CA PRO A 202 2.17 10.37 -22.72
C PRO A 202 3.53 9.67 -22.61
N ASN A 203 4.42 9.95 -23.55
CA ASN A 203 5.70 9.25 -23.66
C ASN A 203 6.52 9.25 -22.34
N GLN A 204 6.54 10.38 -21.61
CA GLN A 204 7.22 10.47 -20.32
C GLN A 204 6.66 9.48 -19.30
N ILE A 205 5.33 9.37 -19.20
CA ILE A 205 4.70 8.41 -18.25
C ILE A 205 5.07 6.98 -18.64
N ARG A 206 5.09 6.65 -19.92
CA ARG A 206 5.46 5.34 -20.43
C ARG A 206 6.93 5.00 -20.12
N GLN A 207 7.83 5.98 -20.30
CA GLN A 207 9.23 5.83 -19.92
C GLN A 207 9.41 5.63 -18.42
N ASP A 208 8.60 6.28 -17.59
CA ASP A 208 8.66 6.18 -16.14
C ASP A 208 7.95 4.92 -15.59
N LEU A 209 7.04 4.33 -16.37
CA LEU A 209 6.43 3.03 -16.05
C LEU A 209 7.39 1.86 -16.32
N LEU A 210 8.27 1.99 -17.32
CA LEU A 210 9.19 0.93 -17.73
C LEU A 210 10.08 0.42 -16.58
N PRO A 211 10.77 1.27 -15.79
CA PRO A 211 11.61 0.78 -14.67
C PRO A 211 10.82 0.05 -13.59
N LEU A 212 9.54 0.38 -13.37
CA LEU A 212 8.70 -0.36 -12.43
C LEU A 212 8.49 -1.80 -12.90
N LEU A 213 8.25 -2.00 -14.18
CA LEU A 213 8.05 -3.33 -14.75
C LEU A 213 9.34 -4.14 -14.82
N LEU A 214 10.45 -3.51 -15.19
CA LEU A 214 11.77 -4.17 -15.17
C LEU A 214 12.12 -4.61 -13.75
N GLY A 215 11.95 -3.73 -12.75
CA GLY A 215 12.13 -4.07 -11.35
C GLY A 215 11.18 -5.19 -10.88
N ASN A 216 9.95 -5.24 -11.39
CA ASN A 216 9.02 -6.31 -11.06
C ASN A 216 9.44 -7.66 -11.68
N ILE A 217 9.93 -7.67 -12.92
CA ILE A 217 10.46 -8.90 -13.55
C ILE A 217 11.64 -9.46 -12.74
N ASP A 218 12.55 -8.59 -12.30
CA ASP A 218 13.69 -8.99 -11.47
C ASP A 218 13.23 -9.53 -10.11
N HIS A 219 12.30 -8.83 -9.45
CA HIS A 219 11.70 -9.26 -8.19
C HIS A 219 10.99 -10.61 -8.30
N ILE A 220 10.20 -10.84 -9.35
CA ILE A 220 9.53 -12.14 -9.60
C ILE A 220 10.57 -13.27 -9.74
N ALA A 221 11.69 -13.02 -10.39
CA ALA A 221 12.76 -14.03 -10.51
C ALA A 221 13.36 -14.39 -9.14
N GLU A 222 13.56 -13.39 -8.25
CA GLU A 222 14.01 -13.60 -6.87
C GLU A 222 12.97 -14.39 -6.07
N VAL A 223 11.70 -13.99 -6.16
CA VAL A 223 10.56 -14.64 -5.49
C VAL A 223 10.45 -16.11 -5.88
N LYS A 224 10.53 -16.43 -7.18
CA LYS A 224 10.49 -17.82 -7.68
C LYS A 224 11.66 -18.67 -7.19
N SER A 225 12.79 -18.06 -6.88
CA SER A 225 13.96 -18.76 -6.33
C SER A 225 13.88 -18.98 -4.81
N ALA A 226 13.00 -18.28 -4.10
CA ALA A 226 12.88 -18.29 -2.65
C ALA A 226 11.78 -19.26 -2.18
N ALA A 227 11.97 -19.88 -0.99
CA ALA A 227 10.95 -20.67 -0.32
C ALA A 227 9.96 -19.75 0.42
N ARG A 228 8.89 -19.31 -0.26
CA ARG A 228 7.93 -18.29 0.25
C ARG A 228 6.61 -18.85 0.76
N ALA A 229 6.50 -20.15 1.04
CA ALA A 229 5.22 -20.77 1.45
C ALA A 229 4.53 -20.06 2.64
N LEU A 230 5.31 -19.49 3.57
CA LEU A 230 4.78 -18.76 4.73
C LEU A 230 4.45 -17.28 4.42
N ASP A 231 5.04 -16.71 3.38
CA ASP A 231 4.84 -15.29 3.05
C ASP A 231 3.54 -15.03 2.29
N ILE A 232 2.97 -16.06 1.67
CA ILE A 232 1.72 -15.96 0.92
C ILE A 232 0.46 -16.21 1.76
N GLU A 233 0.60 -16.78 2.96
CA GLU A 233 -0.52 -16.99 3.90
C GLU A 233 -0.81 -15.72 4.72
N HIS A 234 -2.08 -15.58 5.16
CA HIS A 234 -2.44 -14.51 6.09
C HIS A 234 -1.86 -14.80 7.49
N ARG A 235 -0.92 -13.96 7.92
CA ARG A 235 -0.25 -14.05 9.23
C ARG A 235 -0.12 -12.69 9.89
N GLU A 236 -0.93 -11.72 9.48
CA GLU A 236 -0.92 -10.38 10.05
C GLU A 236 -1.28 -10.43 11.53
N TRP A 237 -0.55 -9.65 12.31
CA TRP A 237 -0.73 -9.49 13.76
C TRP A 237 -0.85 -8.01 14.16
N MET A 238 -0.98 -7.12 13.17
CA MET A 238 -1.18 -5.69 13.38
C MET A 238 -2.36 -5.18 12.58
N ILE A 239 -3.09 -4.23 13.18
CA ILE A 239 -4.01 -3.33 12.50
C ILE A 239 -3.39 -1.94 12.55
N CYS A 240 -3.05 -1.40 11.39
CA CYS A 240 -2.48 -0.06 11.25
C CYS A 240 -3.56 0.89 10.71
N VAL A 241 -3.83 1.99 11.42
CA VAL A 241 -4.85 2.97 11.00
C VAL A 241 -4.20 4.34 10.83
N GLY A 242 -4.33 4.90 9.62
CA GLY A 242 -3.73 6.19 9.28
C GLY A 242 -2.78 6.14 8.10
N ARG A 243 -1.63 6.81 8.21
CA ARG A 243 -0.64 6.97 7.13
C ARG A 243 0.79 6.90 7.69
N GLY A 244 1.77 6.72 6.80
CA GLY A 244 3.19 6.76 7.18
C GLY A 244 3.76 5.40 7.59
N PHE A 245 3.23 4.32 7.01
CA PHE A 245 3.62 2.94 7.31
C PHE A 245 4.56 2.33 6.25
N ASP A 246 5.34 3.15 5.56
CA ASP A 246 6.30 2.70 4.56
C ASP A 246 7.47 1.86 5.13
N PHE A 247 7.70 1.94 6.44
CA PHE A 247 8.63 1.05 7.13
C PHE A 247 8.14 -0.42 7.22
N LEU A 248 6.85 -0.68 7.00
CA LEU A 248 6.28 -2.02 6.92
C LEU A 248 6.50 -2.59 5.50
N HIS A 249 7.75 -2.84 5.15
CA HIS A 249 8.15 -3.33 3.83
C HIS A 249 8.26 -4.86 3.74
N MET A 250 7.90 -5.57 4.80
CA MET A 250 7.81 -7.03 4.81
C MET A 250 6.35 -7.48 4.63
N PRO A 251 6.10 -8.60 3.94
CA PRO A 251 4.75 -9.13 3.80
C PRO A 251 4.17 -9.63 5.13
N ASN A 252 2.85 -9.74 5.18
CA ASN A 252 2.11 -10.39 6.28
C ASN A 252 2.30 -9.81 7.70
N LEU A 253 2.78 -8.57 7.84
CA LEU A 253 2.91 -7.94 9.16
C LEU A 253 1.60 -7.28 9.60
N ALA A 254 0.94 -6.54 8.71
CA ALA A 254 -0.12 -5.63 9.05
C ALA A 254 -1.22 -5.53 8.01
N LEU A 255 -2.43 -5.26 8.49
CA LEU A 255 -3.53 -4.75 7.70
C LEU A 255 -3.50 -3.21 7.82
N ILE A 256 -3.28 -2.50 6.72
CA ILE A 256 -3.03 -1.06 6.73
C ILE A 256 -4.23 -0.31 6.16
N ILE A 257 -4.94 0.42 7.02
CA ILE A 257 -6.18 1.12 6.72
C ILE A 257 -5.93 2.61 6.65
N GLY A 258 -6.13 3.20 5.47
CA GLY A 258 -6.14 4.65 5.31
C GLY A 258 -7.49 5.25 5.76
N PRO A 259 -7.50 6.45 6.34
CA PRO A 259 -8.72 7.07 6.85
C PRO A 259 -9.50 7.80 5.73
N TYR A 260 -9.81 7.09 4.65
CA TYR A 260 -10.42 7.68 3.45
C TYR A 260 -11.91 7.38 3.31
N SER A 261 -12.36 6.21 3.82
CA SER A 261 -13.77 5.82 3.78
C SER A 261 -14.61 6.67 4.73
N PRO A 262 -15.83 7.09 4.33
CA PRO A 262 -16.78 7.69 5.23
C PRO A 262 -17.27 6.70 6.31
N ASP A 263 -17.24 5.41 6.04
CA ASP A 263 -17.41 4.33 7.02
C ASP A 263 -16.05 3.69 7.31
N LEU A 264 -15.32 4.27 8.25
CA LEU A 264 -14.02 3.75 8.68
C LEU A 264 -14.16 2.50 9.57
N ALA A 265 -15.34 2.25 10.16
CA ALA A 265 -15.59 1.08 10.99
C ALA A 265 -15.53 -0.22 10.17
N ASP A 266 -16.02 -0.21 8.93
CA ASP A 266 -16.07 -1.40 8.08
C ASP A 266 -14.68 -2.03 7.80
N PRO A 267 -13.65 -1.31 7.31
CA PRO A 267 -12.32 -1.87 7.16
C PRO A 267 -11.67 -2.30 8.47
N ILE A 268 -11.95 -1.62 9.60
CA ILE A 268 -11.44 -2.00 10.93
C ILE A 268 -12.07 -3.31 11.37
N ARG A 269 -13.39 -3.46 11.23
CA ARG A 269 -14.14 -4.69 11.53
C ARG A 269 -13.59 -5.88 10.74
N LYS A 270 -13.35 -5.68 9.44
CA LYS A 270 -12.80 -6.73 8.59
C LYS A 270 -11.38 -7.11 9.00
N ALA A 271 -10.56 -6.14 9.34
CA ALA A 271 -9.20 -6.37 9.82
C ALA A 271 -9.18 -7.14 11.16
N ALA A 272 -10.04 -6.76 12.12
CA ALA A 272 -10.19 -7.46 13.39
C ALA A 272 -10.57 -8.93 13.19
N GLY A 273 -11.54 -9.21 12.31
CA GLY A 273 -11.93 -10.59 11.98
C GLY A 273 -10.81 -11.40 11.34
N ILE A 274 -9.94 -10.79 10.52
CA ILE A 274 -8.76 -11.48 9.95
C ILE A 274 -7.77 -11.82 11.05
N ILE A 275 -7.47 -10.88 11.98
CA ILE A 275 -6.56 -11.12 13.11
C ILE A 275 -7.10 -12.25 14.01
N GLU A 276 -8.39 -12.20 14.36
CA GLU A 276 -9.04 -13.25 15.15
C GLU A 276 -8.93 -14.62 14.47
N ASN A 277 -9.22 -14.70 13.18
CA ASN A 277 -9.08 -15.92 12.40
C ASN A 277 -7.61 -16.41 12.31
N ASN A 278 -6.63 -15.50 12.27
CA ASN A 278 -5.21 -15.86 12.30
C ASN A 278 -4.82 -16.51 13.62
N MET A 279 -5.34 -16.01 14.76
CA MET A 279 -5.15 -16.61 16.09
C MET A 279 -5.84 -17.96 16.19
N LEU A 280 -7.12 -18.05 15.81
CA LEU A 280 -7.91 -19.29 15.87
C LEU A 280 -7.32 -20.41 15.00
N ALA A 281 -6.77 -20.06 13.86
CA ALA A 281 -6.11 -21.01 12.95
C ALA A 281 -4.66 -21.34 13.35
N GLY A 282 -4.15 -20.77 14.45
CA GLY A 282 -2.77 -20.97 14.90
C GLY A 282 -1.69 -20.43 13.97
N ARG A 283 -2.05 -19.49 13.07
CA ARG A 283 -1.09 -18.84 12.15
C ARG A 283 -0.23 -17.79 12.83
N ILE A 284 -0.73 -17.24 13.93
CA ILE A 284 -0.01 -16.37 14.87
C ILE A 284 -0.32 -16.82 16.31
N PRO A 285 0.54 -16.51 17.31
CA PRO A 285 0.25 -16.76 18.71
C PRO A 285 -1.04 -16.06 19.18
N ASP A 286 -1.76 -16.73 20.08
CA ASP A 286 -2.99 -16.22 20.68
C ASP A 286 -2.72 -15.34 21.93
N ASP A 287 -1.62 -14.59 21.91
CA ASP A 287 -1.13 -13.79 23.05
C ASP A 287 -1.32 -12.29 22.89
N GLY A 288 -1.78 -11.85 21.71
CA GLY A 288 -2.08 -10.46 21.44
C GLY A 288 -1.84 -10.01 20.00
N PHE A 289 -2.36 -8.83 19.70
CA PHE A 289 -2.13 -8.11 18.45
C PHE A 289 -1.92 -6.63 18.71
N LEU A 290 -1.28 -5.94 17.78
CA LEU A 290 -1.00 -4.51 17.90
C LEU A 290 -2.01 -3.69 17.06
N LEU A 291 -2.67 -2.73 17.71
CA LEU A 291 -3.36 -1.62 17.06
C LEU A 291 -2.41 -0.42 17.02
N LEU A 292 -1.96 -0.04 15.84
CA LEU A 292 -1.02 1.05 15.62
C LEU A 292 -1.68 2.18 14.84
N ALA A 293 -1.88 3.33 15.46
CA ALA A 293 -2.30 4.54 14.77
C ALA A 293 -1.11 5.43 14.45
N SER A 294 -1.10 6.03 13.24
CA SER A 294 -0.05 6.96 12.84
C SER A 294 -0.59 8.03 11.89
N VAL A 295 -0.20 9.27 12.10
CA VAL A 295 -0.46 10.38 11.19
C VAL A 295 0.85 11.12 10.92
N PRO A 296 1.22 11.31 9.65
CA PRO A 296 2.42 12.05 9.32
C PRO A 296 2.22 13.55 9.49
N TYR A 297 3.32 14.23 9.88
CA TYR A 297 3.44 15.68 9.88
C TYR A 297 4.71 16.11 9.11
N VAL A 298 4.68 17.32 8.58
CA VAL A 298 5.79 17.94 7.82
C VAL A 298 6.50 18.97 8.69
N GLU A 299 5.74 19.80 9.40
CA GLU A 299 6.24 20.91 10.19
C GLU A 299 5.98 20.72 11.69
N ILE A 300 6.94 21.17 12.50
CA ILE A 300 6.78 21.24 13.96
C ILE A 300 5.82 22.40 14.29
N GLY A 301 5.01 22.23 15.33
CA GLY A 301 4.00 23.20 15.73
C GLY A 301 2.59 22.77 15.36
N VAL A 302 1.85 23.61 14.65
CA VAL A 302 0.42 23.37 14.36
C VAL A 302 0.19 22.06 13.59
N ASP A 303 1.03 21.78 12.60
CA ASP A 303 0.86 20.56 11.79
C ASP A 303 1.12 19.29 12.63
N ARG A 304 2.20 19.28 13.43
CA ARG A 304 2.48 18.19 14.38
C ARG A 304 1.34 18.03 15.40
N SER A 305 0.86 19.12 16.00
CA SER A 305 -0.23 19.06 16.98
C SER A 305 -1.53 18.53 16.36
N ARG A 306 -1.85 18.92 15.12
CA ARG A 306 -3.00 18.36 14.38
C ARG A 306 -2.81 16.86 14.09
N ALA A 307 -1.62 16.44 13.74
CA ALA A 307 -1.29 15.04 13.52
C ALA A 307 -1.47 14.21 14.80
N GLU A 308 -1.06 14.72 15.96
CA GLU A 308 -1.26 14.10 17.27
C GLU A 308 -2.75 13.90 17.57
N LEU A 309 -3.55 14.96 17.47
CA LEU A 309 -5.00 14.88 17.70
C LEU A 309 -5.67 13.87 16.76
N LYS A 310 -5.30 13.90 15.48
CA LYS A 310 -5.82 12.99 14.48
C LYS A 310 -5.44 11.53 14.76
N SER A 311 -4.20 11.30 15.20
CA SER A 311 -3.72 9.96 15.52
C SER A 311 -4.42 9.39 16.76
N ARG A 312 -4.61 10.21 17.82
CA ARG A 312 -5.39 9.83 19.00
C ARG A 312 -6.83 9.49 18.64
N PHE A 313 -7.49 10.32 17.83
CA PHE A 313 -8.83 10.05 17.35
C PHE A 313 -8.91 8.70 16.61
N LEU A 314 -8.00 8.45 15.66
CA LEU A 314 -7.98 7.20 14.89
C LEU A 314 -7.75 5.97 15.78
N SER A 315 -6.83 6.09 16.75
CA SER A 315 -6.52 5.04 17.72
C SER A 315 -7.74 4.70 18.58
N GLN A 316 -8.39 5.72 19.17
CA GLN A 316 -9.55 5.56 20.03
C GLN A 316 -10.74 5.02 19.25
N PHE A 317 -11.02 5.58 18.07
CA PHE A 317 -12.11 5.11 17.20
C PHE A 317 -11.94 3.63 16.82
N ALA A 318 -10.74 3.24 16.36
CA ALA A 318 -10.49 1.85 16.01
C ALA A 318 -10.61 0.91 17.19
N ALA A 319 -10.07 1.30 18.34
CA ALA A 319 -10.20 0.52 19.57
C ALA A 319 -11.67 0.34 20.01
N GLU A 320 -12.50 1.38 19.87
CA GLU A 320 -13.92 1.30 20.22
C GLU A 320 -14.67 0.34 19.29
N VAL A 321 -14.43 0.38 17.99
CA VAL A 321 -15.03 -0.59 17.04
C VAL A 321 -14.66 -2.01 17.44
N ILE A 322 -13.37 -2.25 17.77
CA ILE A 322 -12.89 -3.60 18.14
C ILE A 322 -13.50 -4.03 19.48
N ARG A 323 -13.58 -3.15 20.49
CA ARG A 323 -14.18 -3.47 21.79
C ARG A 323 -15.66 -3.83 21.69
N THR A 324 -16.38 -3.10 20.83
CA THR A 324 -17.82 -3.30 20.66
C THR A 324 -18.14 -4.59 19.91
N GLU A 325 -17.40 -4.90 18.86
CA GLU A 325 -17.76 -5.98 17.95
C GLU A 325 -16.95 -7.27 18.19
N PHE A 326 -15.75 -7.16 18.78
CA PHE A 326 -14.84 -8.27 19.08
C PHE A 326 -14.33 -8.23 20.52
N PRO A 327 -15.20 -8.32 21.54
CA PRO A 327 -14.81 -8.13 22.95
C PRO A 327 -13.74 -9.12 23.42
N ALA A 328 -13.75 -10.36 22.94
CA ALA A 328 -12.73 -11.34 23.26
C ALA A 328 -11.35 -10.98 22.70
N LEU A 329 -11.31 -10.51 21.46
CA LEU A 329 -10.10 -10.04 20.79
C LEU A 329 -9.59 -8.73 21.43
N ALA A 330 -10.51 -7.85 21.85
CA ALA A 330 -10.17 -6.58 22.48
C ALA A 330 -9.34 -6.74 23.77
N ASN A 331 -9.55 -7.82 24.52
CA ASN A 331 -8.75 -8.15 25.73
C ASN A 331 -7.28 -8.48 25.41
N LYS A 332 -6.96 -8.74 24.14
CA LYS A 332 -5.61 -9.06 23.63
C LYS A 332 -5.01 -7.90 22.83
N MET A 333 -5.62 -6.73 22.86
CA MET A 333 -5.23 -5.57 22.06
C MET A 333 -4.14 -4.76 22.77
N PHE A 334 -2.98 -4.67 22.15
CA PHE A 334 -1.93 -3.71 22.50
C PHE A 334 -2.08 -2.48 21.63
N MET A 335 -2.03 -1.28 22.22
CA MET A 335 -2.28 -0.04 21.50
C MET A 335 -1.04 0.85 21.49
N HIS A 336 -0.67 1.31 20.31
CA HIS A 336 0.33 2.36 20.14
C HIS A 336 -0.23 3.48 19.28
N THR A 337 -0.15 4.70 19.81
CA THR A 337 -0.52 5.93 19.08
C THR A 337 0.75 6.70 18.76
N THR A 338 0.95 7.02 17.49
CA THR A 338 2.19 7.61 17.00
C THR A 338 1.94 8.76 16.05
N VAL A 339 2.94 9.59 15.87
CA VAL A 339 3.05 10.49 14.71
C VAL A 339 4.34 10.20 13.96
N LEU A 340 4.38 10.51 12.68
CA LEU A 340 5.55 10.26 11.85
C LEU A 340 6.07 11.56 11.25
N ASN A 341 7.32 11.88 11.50
CA ASN A 341 7.97 12.96 10.79
C ASN A 341 8.18 12.60 9.32
N TRP A 342 7.55 13.36 8.41
CA TRP A 342 7.55 13.03 6.98
C TRP A 342 8.93 13.10 6.31
N HIS A 343 9.80 13.98 6.80
CA HIS A 343 11.14 14.16 6.22
C HIS A 343 12.12 13.08 6.67
N SER A 344 12.08 12.72 7.96
CA SER A 344 13.03 11.76 8.54
C SER A 344 12.49 10.33 8.64
N ARG A 345 11.17 10.14 8.47
CA ARG A 345 10.48 8.87 8.72
C ARG A 345 10.61 8.37 10.17
N ILE A 346 10.95 9.26 11.09
CA ILE A 346 10.97 8.93 12.53
C ILE A 346 9.53 8.74 13.00
N LEU A 347 9.27 7.56 13.56
CA LEU A 347 8.02 7.22 14.25
C LEU A 347 8.15 7.62 15.71
N GLU A 348 7.32 8.55 16.17
CA GLU A 348 7.33 9.08 17.52
C GLU A 348 6.12 8.56 18.30
N MET A 349 6.37 7.87 19.41
CA MET A 349 5.31 7.40 20.30
C MET A 349 4.68 8.57 21.04
N LEU A 350 3.36 8.61 21.11
CA LEU A 350 2.63 9.53 21.96
C LEU A 350 2.37 8.88 23.32
N THR A 351 2.53 9.66 24.39
CA THR A 351 2.13 9.22 25.73
C THR A 351 0.62 8.95 25.77
N PRO A 352 0.16 7.91 26.47
CA PRO A 352 -1.26 7.75 26.78
C PRO A 352 -1.82 9.02 27.44
N ASP A 353 -3.10 9.32 27.16
CA ASP A 353 -3.82 10.42 27.84
C ASP A 353 -4.10 10.08 29.29
#